data_3fc1ea2b27c0be83d06ffa37e0ec77a6
#
_entry.id   3fc1ea2b27c0be83d06ffa37e0ec77a6
#
_cell.length_a   1.000
_cell.length_b   1.000
_cell.length_c   1.000
_cell.angle_alpha   90.00
_cell.angle_beta   90.00
_cell.angle_gamma   90.00
#
_symmetry.space_group_name_H-M   'P 1'
#
loop_
_entity.id
_entity.type
_entity.pdbx_description
1 polymer ?
#
loop_
_entity_poly.entity_id
_entity_poly.type
_entity_poly.pdbx_seq_one_letter_code
_entity_poly.pdbx_strand_id
1 'polypeptide(L)'
;MPMRIGDQRPPFEGATEWLNELQQTADDYVNGQPTLVHFWATSCGICKTNMSKLQELKAKYKDRGLRTVAIHMPRYEADTDIEKVKQTIAEHCIDDVCAIDNQHKLKDAFLNEQGWVPVYYLFDADGKLKTRAAGEFGIGVLTTALEKMFPAQVAAV
;
A
#
# COMPACT_ATOMS: atom_id res chain seq x y z
N MET A 1 -5.46 -16.61 9.21
CA MET A 1 -4.70 -16.98 7.99
C MET A 1 -4.52 -15.75 7.10
N PRO A 2 -3.36 -15.54 6.53
CA PRO A 2 -3.17 -14.39 5.63
C PRO A 2 -4.00 -14.55 4.35
N MET A 3 -4.17 -13.44 3.63
CA MET A 3 -4.80 -13.46 2.32
C MET A 3 -4.06 -14.38 1.37
N ARG A 4 -4.80 -15.02 0.48
CA ARG A 4 -4.27 -15.96 -0.51
C ARG A 4 -4.32 -15.34 -1.91
N ILE A 5 -3.42 -15.79 -2.77
CA ILE A 5 -3.46 -15.42 -4.19
C ILE A 5 -4.85 -15.74 -4.74
N GLY A 6 -5.44 -14.76 -5.43
CA GLY A 6 -6.79 -14.85 -5.98
C GLY A 6 -7.89 -14.31 -5.07
N ASP A 7 -7.60 -14.01 -3.81
CA ASP A 7 -8.60 -13.42 -2.92
C ASP A 7 -8.98 -12.01 -3.40
N GLN A 8 -10.23 -11.68 -3.18
CA GLN A 8 -10.75 -10.35 -3.53
C GLN A 8 -10.24 -9.29 -2.57
N ARG A 9 -9.84 -8.14 -3.11
CA ARG A 9 -9.45 -7.00 -2.30
C ARG A 9 -10.60 -6.60 -1.37
N PRO A 10 -10.35 -6.48 -0.06
CA PRO A 10 -11.38 -5.96 0.85
C PRO A 10 -11.68 -4.48 0.56
N PRO A 11 -12.89 -4.01 0.90
CA PRO A 11 -13.16 -2.58 0.83
C PRO A 11 -12.35 -1.81 1.85
N PHE A 12 -12.05 -0.55 1.55
CA PHE A 12 -11.30 0.34 2.46
C PHE A 12 -12.27 0.98 3.46
N GLU A 13 -12.84 0.17 4.34
CA GLU A 13 -13.77 0.61 5.37
C GLU A 13 -13.13 0.53 6.75
N GLY A 14 -13.44 1.49 7.61
CA GLY A 14 -13.02 1.46 9.01
C GLY A 14 -11.80 2.30 9.34
N ALA A 15 -11.25 3.06 8.39
CA ALA A 15 -10.22 4.04 8.71
C ALA A 15 -10.79 5.10 9.66
N THR A 16 -9.99 5.49 10.65
CA THR A 16 -10.41 6.55 11.58
C THR A 16 -10.26 7.93 10.96
N GLU A 17 -9.38 8.06 9.99
CA GLU A 17 -9.13 9.30 9.27
C GLU A 17 -8.46 8.97 7.94
N TRP A 18 -8.57 9.86 6.97
CA TRP A 18 -7.85 9.79 5.70
C TRP A 18 -6.97 11.01 5.52
N LEU A 19 -5.72 10.80 5.13
CA LEU A 19 -4.77 11.87 4.79
C LEU A 19 -4.54 11.86 3.29
N ASN A 20 -4.13 13.02 2.72
CA ASN A 20 -3.95 13.19 1.27
C ASN A 20 -5.25 12.82 0.53
N GLU A 21 -6.38 13.27 1.05
CA GLU A 21 -7.70 12.89 0.54
C GLU A 21 -7.87 13.18 -0.95
N LEU A 22 -8.59 12.27 -1.60
CA LEU A 22 -9.05 12.43 -2.97
C LEU A 22 -10.46 13.01 -2.98
N GLN A 23 -10.94 13.48 -4.14
CA GLN A 23 -12.31 13.92 -4.31
C GLN A 23 -13.29 12.76 -4.46
N GLN A 24 -12.81 11.53 -4.35
CA GLN A 24 -13.58 10.30 -4.43
C GLN A 24 -13.14 9.36 -3.32
N THR A 25 -13.90 8.30 -3.04
CA THR A 25 -13.48 7.28 -2.07
C THR A 25 -12.28 6.52 -2.60
N ALA A 26 -11.51 5.91 -1.70
CA ALA A 26 -10.40 5.07 -2.10
C ALA A 26 -10.88 3.88 -2.94
N ASP A 27 -12.04 3.30 -2.58
CA ASP A 27 -12.63 2.19 -3.34
C ASP A 27 -12.96 2.60 -4.78
N ASP A 28 -13.52 3.78 -4.99
CA ASP A 28 -13.81 4.30 -6.33
C ASP A 28 -12.52 4.61 -7.09
N TYR A 29 -11.52 5.15 -6.39
CA TYR A 29 -10.22 5.49 -6.98
C TYR A 29 -9.52 4.28 -7.60
N VAL A 30 -9.61 3.12 -6.94
CA VAL A 30 -8.91 1.91 -7.38
C VAL A 30 -9.78 0.97 -8.21
N ASN A 31 -11.09 1.24 -8.31
CA ASN A 31 -12.02 0.36 -9.02
C ASN A 31 -11.61 0.17 -10.49
N GLY A 32 -11.45 -1.08 -10.90
CA GLY A 32 -11.05 -1.42 -12.26
C GLY A 32 -9.59 -1.17 -12.59
N GLN A 33 -8.75 -0.84 -11.60
CA GLN A 33 -7.34 -0.53 -11.79
C GLN A 33 -6.46 -1.50 -11.00
N PRO A 34 -5.28 -1.87 -11.56
CA PRO A 34 -4.29 -2.58 -10.74
C PRO A 34 -3.90 -1.71 -9.53
N THR A 35 -3.84 -2.33 -8.37
CA THR A 35 -3.76 -1.60 -7.10
C THR A 35 -2.67 -2.15 -6.22
N LEU A 36 -1.82 -1.25 -5.71
CA LEU A 36 -0.85 -1.54 -4.68
C LEU A 36 -1.36 -0.96 -3.36
N VAL A 37 -1.51 -1.81 -2.35
CA VAL A 37 -1.83 -1.39 -0.99
C VAL A 37 -0.63 -1.69 -0.11
N HIS A 38 -0.12 -0.69 0.61
CA HIS A 38 0.99 -0.93 1.52
C HIS A 38 0.70 -0.44 2.93
N PHE A 39 1.03 -1.28 3.89
CA PHE A 39 0.93 -0.97 5.31
C PHE A 39 2.28 -0.46 5.80
N TRP A 40 2.25 0.58 6.61
CA TRP A 40 3.44 1.18 7.21
C TRP A 40 3.12 1.78 8.58
N ALA A 41 4.14 2.17 9.31
CA ALA A 41 3.98 2.84 10.60
C ALA A 41 5.14 3.82 10.84
N THR A 42 4.88 4.88 11.58
CA THR A 42 5.92 5.87 11.92
C THR A 42 7.08 5.25 12.70
N SER A 43 6.82 4.20 13.48
CA SER A 43 7.83 3.45 14.24
C SER A 43 8.64 2.47 13.40
N CYS A 44 8.29 2.28 12.13
CA CYS A 44 8.90 1.26 11.27
C CYS A 44 10.12 1.80 10.53
N GLY A 45 11.32 1.49 11.00
CA GLY A 45 12.57 1.90 10.34
C GLY A 45 12.71 1.32 8.94
N ILE A 46 12.36 0.04 8.75
CA ILE A 46 12.43 -0.64 7.45
C ILE A 46 11.48 0.01 6.45
N CYS A 47 10.28 0.41 6.88
CA CYS A 47 9.34 1.13 6.04
C CYS A 47 9.97 2.41 5.49
N LYS A 48 10.62 3.18 6.36
CA LYS A 48 11.28 4.44 5.99
C LYS A 48 12.45 4.20 5.05
N THR A 49 13.27 3.18 5.32
CA THR A 49 14.40 2.81 4.47
C THR A 49 13.95 2.42 3.06
N ASN A 50 12.85 1.69 2.94
CA ASN A 50 12.35 1.21 1.66
C ASN A 50 11.51 2.24 0.90
N MET A 51 11.21 3.39 1.53
CA MET A 51 10.26 4.34 0.97
C MET A 51 10.73 4.93 -0.37
N SER A 52 12.02 5.25 -0.53
CA SER A 52 12.51 5.80 -1.78
C SER A 52 12.37 4.81 -2.94
N LYS A 53 12.67 3.53 -2.68
CA LYS A 53 12.50 2.48 -3.69
C LYS A 53 11.04 2.27 -4.05
N LEU A 54 10.16 2.31 -3.05
CA LEU A 54 8.72 2.21 -3.26
C LEU A 54 8.21 3.38 -4.12
N GLN A 55 8.69 4.60 -3.86
CA GLN A 55 8.32 5.78 -4.64
C GLN A 55 8.76 5.63 -6.10
N GLU A 56 9.97 5.10 -6.35
CA GLU A 56 10.44 4.83 -7.71
C GLU A 56 9.53 3.86 -8.44
N LEU A 57 9.12 2.76 -7.78
CA LEU A 57 8.22 1.77 -8.37
C LEU A 57 6.86 2.38 -8.69
N LYS A 58 6.30 3.17 -7.79
CA LYS A 58 5.02 3.85 -8.00
C LYS A 58 5.10 4.79 -9.20
N ALA A 59 6.13 5.61 -9.27
CA ALA A 59 6.32 6.55 -10.38
C ALA A 59 6.46 5.82 -11.72
N LYS A 60 7.17 4.70 -11.72
CA LYS A 60 7.40 3.89 -12.93
C LYS A 60 6.11 3.33 -13.52
N TYR A 61 5.15 2.93 -12.69
CA TYR A 61 3.95 2.23 -13.15
C TYR A 61 2.68 3.08 -13.08
N LYS A 62 2.74 4.28 -12.53
CA LYS A 62 1.59 5.18 -12.42
C LYS A 62 0.92 5.44 -13.78
N ASP A 63 1.71 5.76 -14.79
CA ASP A 63 1.21 6.06 -16.13
C ASP A 63 0.67 4.82 -16.85
N ARG A 64 0.95 3.64 -16.31
CA ARG A 64 0.43 2.38 -16.83
C ARG A 64 -0.82 1.92 -16.09
N GLY A 65 -1.35 2.75 -15.19
CA GLY A 65 -2.61 2.52 -14.51
C GLY A 65 -2.51 2.05 -13.08
N LEU A 66 -1.31 1.88 -12.52
CA LEU A 66 -1.17 1.46 -11.12
C LEU A 66 -1.69 2.55 -10.19
N ARG A 67 -2.61 2.18 -9.31
CA ARG A 67 -3.12 3.03 -8.22
C ARG A 67 -2.55 2.55 -6.90
N THR A 68 -2.25 3.48 -6.01
CA THR A 68 -1.63 3.14 -4.73
C THR A 68 -2.40 3.73 -3.57
N VAL A 69 -2.63 2.91 -2.55
CA VAL A 69 -3.25 3.32 -1.29
C VAL A 69 -2.33 2.91 -0.15
N ALA A 70 -1.97 3.87 0.69
CA ALA A 70 -1.18 3.62 1.89
C ALA A 70 -2.11 3.42 3.08
N ILE A 71 -1.74 2.51 3.98
CA ILE A 71 -2.45 2.31 5.25
C ILE A 71 -1.44 2.46 6.37
N HIS A 72 -1.61 3.50 7.18
CA HIS A 72 -0.81 3.66 8.39
C HIS A 72 -1.43 2.84 9.51
N MET A 73 -0.76 1.77 9.90
CA MET A 73 -1.21 0.83 10.92
C MET A 73 -0.33 0.97 12.16
N PRO A 74 -0.86 1.53 13.26
CA PRO A 74 -0.05 1.68 14.47
C PRO A 74 0.31 0.33 15.07
N ARG A 75 1.58 0.19 15.49
CA ARG A 75 2.07 -0.96 16.24
C ARG A 75 2.15 -0.66 17.73
N TYR A 76 2.34 0.61 18.07
CA TYR A 76 2.46 1.10 19.43
C TYR A 76 1.56 2.32 19.61
N GLU A 77 1.24 2.65 20.84
CA GLU A 77 0.38 3.79 21.13
C GLU A 77 0.93 5.11 20.53
N ALA A 78 2.25 5.29 20.56
CA ALA A 78 2.88 6.47 19.99
C ALA A 78 2.63 6.62 18.48
N ASP A 79 2.38 5.52 17.77
CA ASP A 79 2.08 5.55 16.33
C ASP A 79 0.69 6.13 16.03
N THR A 80 -0.18 6.27 17.03
CA THR A 80 -1.52 6.84 16.84
C THR A 80 -1.50 8.36 16.76
N ASP A 81 -0.36 8.99 16.96
CA ASP A 81 -0.21 10.44 16.89
C ASP A 81 -0.25 10.93 15.45
N ILE A 82 -1.36 11.55 15.08
CA ILE A 82 -1.60 12.00 13.70
C ILE A 82 -0.58 13.04 13.26
N GLU A 83 -0.12 13.90 14.14
CA GLU A 83 0.87 14.91 13.77
C GLU A 83 2.22 14.29 13.38
N LYS A 84 2.62 13.22 14.06
CA LYS A 84 3.81 12.45 13.68
C LYS A 84 3.64 11.75 12.34
N VAL A 85 2.44 11.22 12.07
CA VAL A 85 2.13 10.61 10.78
C VAL A 85 2.25 11.63 9.66
N LYS A 86 1.65 12.81 9.83
CA LYS A 86 1.72 13.92 8.87
C LYS A 86 3.16 14.37 8.63
N GLN A 87 3.95 14.47 9.68
CA GLN A 87 5.36 14.83 9.59
C GLN A 87 6.14 13.80 8.77
N THR A 88 5.95 12.52 9.03
CA THR A 88 6.61 11.43 8.29
C THR A 88 6.21 11.43 6.82
N ILE A 89 4.93 11.65 6.53
CA ILE A 89 4.42 11.78 5.16
C ILE A 89 5.17 12.91 4.43
N ALA A 90 5.31 14.07 5.07
CA ALA A 90 6.03 15.21 4.47
C ALA A 90 7.51 14.91 4.28
N GLU A 91 8.17 14.32 5.26
CA GLU A 91 9.61 14.00 5.20
C GLU A 91 9.95 13.00 4.11
N HIS A 92 9.08 12.03 3.85
CA HIS A 92 9.31 10.97 2.87
C HIS A 92 8.54 11.20 1.55
N CYS A 93 7.92 12.35 1.39
CA CYS A 93 7.18 12.71 0.17
C CYS A 93 6.12 11.65 -0.20
N ILE A 94 5.39 11.15 0.79
CA ILE A 94 4.32 10.18 0.56
C ILE A 94 3.12 10.94 0.04
N ASP A 95 2.81 10.77 -1.23
CA ASP A 95 1.71 11.47 -1.90
C ASP A 95 0.45 10.62 -2.05
N ASP A 96 0.51 9.34 -1.65
CA ASP A 96 -0.64 8.45 -1.72
C ASP A 96 -1.75 8.89 -0.78
N VAL A 97 -3.01 8.63 -1.16
CA VAL A 97 -4.10 8.64 -0.21
C VAL A 97 -3.75 7.66 0.92
N CYS A 98 -3.85 8.10 2.15
CA CYS A 98 -3.40 7.32 3.31
C CYS A 98 -4.52 7.16 4.32
N ALA A 99 -4.91 5.90 4.56
CA ALA A 99 -5.86 5.55 5.61
C ALA A 99 -5.13 5.48 6.95
N ILE A 100 -5.77 6.00 8.00
CA ILE A 100 -5.29 5.87 9.37
C ILE A 100 -6.07 4.73 10.03
N ASP A 101 -5.37 3.65 10.36
CA ASP A 101 -5.98 2.41 10.86
C ASP A 101 -5.85 2.27 12.38
N ASN A 102 -6.19 3.33 13.10
CA ASN A 102 -6.01 3.38 14.56
C ASN A 102 -6.88 2.36 15.32
N GLN A 103 -7.91 1.83 14.71
CA GLN A 103 -8.74 0.77 15.28
C GLN A 103 -8.44 -0.62 14.72
N HIS A 104 -7.43 -0.75 13.87
CA HIS A 104 -6.98 -2.01 13.25
C HIS A 104 -8.07 -2.72 12.41
N LYS A 105 -9.07 -1.98 11.95
CA LYS A 105 -10.13 -2.56 11.10
C LYS A 105 -9.62 -2.95 9.71
N LEU A 106 -8.71 -2.14 9.14
CA LEU A 106 -8.08 -2.48 7.85
C LEU A 106 -7.05 -3.59 8.02
N LYS A 107 -6.29 -3.58 9.10
CA LYS A 107 -5.43 -4.70 9.46
C LYS A 107 -6.20 -6.02 9.43
N ASP A 108 -7.36 -6.05 10.07
CA ASP A 108 -8.20 -7.24 10.16
C ASP A 108 -8.83 -7.59 8.80
N ALA A 109 -9.31 -6.59 8.05
CA ALA A 109 -9.92 -6.81 6.73
C ALA A 109 -8.93 -7.42 5.74
N PHE A 110 -7.67 -6.97 5.76
CA PHE A 110 -6.60 -7.47 4.88
C PHE A 110 -5.91 -8.71 5.45
N LEU A 111 -6.42 -9.25 6.55
CA LEU A 111 -5.88 -10.46 7.20
C LEU A 111 -4.39 -10.35 7.53
N ASN A 112 -3.95 -9.15 7.89
CA ASN A 112 -2.59 -8.90 8.37
C ASN A 112 -2.51 -9.20 9.87
N GLU A 113 -2.81 -10.44 10.22
CA GLU A 113 -2.99 -10.90 11.61
C GLU A 113 -1.75 -10.68 12.48
N GLN A 114 -0.57 -10.82 11.89
CA GLN A 114 0.71 -10.61 12.59
C GLN A 114 1.02 -9.12 12.80
N GLY A 115 0.30 -8.23 12.14
CA GLY A 115 0.56 -6.81 12.22
C GLY A 115 1.91 -6.42 11.63
N TRP A 116 2.33 -7.07 10.56
CA TRP A 116 3.62 -6.79 9.92
C TRP A 116 3.60 -5.47 9.16
N VAL A 117 4.67 -4.74 9.26
CA VAL A 117 5.00 -3.57 8.45
C VAL A 117 6.51 -3.61 8.12
N PRO A 118 6.91 -3.27 6.90
CA PRO A 118 6.04 -3.04 5.76
C PRO A 118 5.43 -4.33 5.24
N VAL A 119 4.23 -4.24 4.68
CA VAL A 119 3.65 -5.32 3.89
C VAL A 119 2.99 -4.72 2.66
N TYR A 120 3.17 -5.39 1.52
CA TYR A 120 2.72 -4.93 0.21
C TYR A 120 1.73 -5.95 -0.35
N TYR A 121 0.57 -5.45 -0.77
CA TYR A 121 -0.47 -6.25 -1.43
C TYR A 121 -0.65 -5.71 -2.85
N LEU A 122 -0.43 -6.56 -3.85
CA LEU A 122 -0.62 -6.17 -5.25
C LEU A 122 -1.83 -6.90 -5.80
N PHE A 123 -2.83 -6.14 -6.24
CA PHE A 123 -4.07 -6.64 -6.82
C PHE A 123 -4.13 -6.30 -8.30
N ASP A 124 -4.71 -7.20 -9.11
CA ASP A 124 -4.94 -6.91 -10.52
C ASP A 124 -6.16 -5.97 -10.70
N ALA A 125 -6.47 -5.63 -11.94
CA ALA A 125 -7.58 -4.73 -12.26
C ALA A 125 -8.95 -5.27 -11.84
N ASP A 126 -9.08 -6.59 -11.66
CA ASP A 126 -10.31 -7.23 -11.17
C ASP A 126 -10.37 -7.28 -9.63
N GLY A 127 -9.36 -6.77 -8.96
CA GLY A 127 -9.27 -6.76 -7.50
C GLY A 127 -8.81 -8.08 -6.90
N LYS A 128 -8.19 -8.95 -7.68
CA LYS A 128 -7.67 -10.23 -7.20
C LYS A 128 -6.23 -10.10 -6.77
N LEU A 129 -5.89 -10.66 -5.58
CA LEU A 129 -4.54 -10.62 -5.06
C LEU A 129 -3.58 -11.41 -5.96
N LYS A 130 -2.51 -10.75 -6.39
CA LYS A 130 -1.44 -11.36 -7.18
C LYS A 130 -0.18 -11.60 -6.37
N THR A 131 0.11 -10.76 -5.39
CA THR A 131 1.32 -10.86 -4.58
C THR A 131 1.10 -10.23 -3.22
N ARG A 132 1.61 -10.89 -2.19
CA ARG A 132 1.76 -10.34 -0.86
C ARG A 132 3.23 -10.49 -0.47
N ALA A 133 3.86 -9.41 -0.10
CA ALA A 133 5.27 -9.40 0.27
C ALA A 133 5.46 -8.57 1.54
N ALA A 134 6.30 -9.03 2.45
CA ALA A 134 6.47 -8.38 3.75
C ALA A 134 7.95 -8.24 4.13
N GLY A 135 8.24 -7.26 4.96
CA GLY A 135 9.55 -7.07 5.56
C GLY A 135 10.55 -6.38 4.65
N GLU A 136 11.80 -6.39 5.08
CA GLU A 136 12.89 -5.70 4.41
C GLU A 136 13.05 -6.12 2.94
N PHE A 137 12.92 -7.41 2.67
CA PHE A 137 13.10 -7.95 1.32
C PHE A 137 11.81 -7.99 0.50
N GLY A 138 10.69 -7.56 1.08
CA GLY A 138 9.41 -7.52 0.38
C GLY A 138 9.41 -6.60 -0.82
N ILE A 139 10.21 -5.54 -0.78
CA ILE A 139 10.32 -4.60 -1.91
C ILE A 139 10.86 -5.27 -3.18
N GLY A 140 11.79 -6.22 -3.04
CA GLY A 140 12.32 -6.99 -4.17
C GLY A 140 11.28 -7.94 -4.76
N VAL A 141 10.49 -8.58 -3.91
CA VAL A 141 9.37 -9.44 -4.34
C VAL A 141 8.32 -8.61 -5.08
N LEU A 142 7.98 -7.44 -4.54
CA LEU A 142 7.06 -6.51 -5.19
C LEU A 142 7.57 -6.06 -6.55
N THR A 143 8.85 -5.75 -6.66
CA THR A 143 9.49 -5.33 -7.92
C THR A 143 9.29 -6.39 -9.01
N THR A 144 9.58 -7.65 -8.67
CA THR A 144 9.39 -8.77 -9.60
C THR A 144 7.93 -8.95 -10.01
N ALA A 145 7.01 -8.82 -9.05
CA ALA A 145 5.58 -8.94 -9.33
C ALA A 145 5.08 -7.81 -10.25
N LEU A 146 5.56 -6.59 -10.05
CA LEU A 146 5.20 -5.46 -10.91
C LEU A 146 5.75 -5.64 -12.32
N GLU A 147 6.96 -6.16 -12.48
CA GLU A 147 7.54 -6.47 -13.79
C GLU A 147 6.70 -7.50 -14.55
N LYS A 148 6.13 -8.48 -13.85
CA LYS A 148 5.24 -9.49 -14.45
C LYS A 148 3.88 -8.88 -14.80
N MET A 149 3.32 -8.03 -13.96
CA MET A 149 2.02 -7.40 -14.19
C MET A 149 2.09 -6.38 -15.33
N PHE A 150 3.22 -5.68 -15.45
CA PHE A 150 3.46 -4.65 -16.44
C PHE A 150 4.72 -5.00 -17.26
N PRO A 151 4.63 -5.99 -18.17
CA PRO A 151 5.79 -6.37 -18.99
C PRO A 151 6.32 -5.17 -19.79
N ALA A 152 7.63 -5.18 -20.05
CA ALA A 152 8.25 -4.14 -20.86
C ALA A 152 7.52 -4.00 -22.18
N GLN A 153 7.22 -2.76 -22.57
CA GLN A 153 6.61 -2.50 -23.88
C GLN A 153 7.62 -2.78 -24.97
N VAL A 154 7.23 -3.64 -25.92
CA VAL A 154 8.03 -3.86 -27.11
C VAL A 154 7.92 -2.60 -27.96
N ALA A 155 9.07 -2.01 -28.33
CA ALA A 155 9.06 -0.86 -29.20
C ALA A 155 8.38 -1.23 -30.52
N ALA A 156 7.41 -0.41 -30.94
CA ALA A 156 6.79 -0.60 -32.24
C ALA A 156 7.86 -0.42 -33.33
N VAL A 157 8.02 -1.39 -34.18
CA VAL A 157 8.99 -1.36 -35.26
C VAL A 157 8.34 -0.70 -36.47
#